data_ffaaacde093c220be0f444fbe02831e2
#
_entry.id   ffaaacde093c220be0f444fbe02831e2
#
_cell.length_a   1.000
_cell.length_b   1.000
_cell.length_c   1.000
_cell.angle_alpha   90.00
_cell.angle_beta   90.00
_cell.angle_gamma   90.00
#
_symmetry.space_group_name_H-M   'P 1'
#
loop_
_entity.id
_entity.type
_entity.pdbx_description
1 polymer ?
#
loop_
_entity_poly.entity_id
_entity_poly.type
_entity_poly.pdbx_seq_one_letter_code
_entity_poly.pdbx_strand_id
1 'polypeptide(L)'
;MFTVKKLAISTLLTGSVLFFPAIHAVASVPQHVVKQQAGGYSVQVGDRIITAFTDGSVPQDLHALLRRTTAENTDALLAKNFQANPVEASINAFYIALPGHKILVDTGSGQLFGPGKGGRLIESLATQGIKPEDITDVLITHAHSDHAGGLVKDGQRVFTHAQVYVGKPDIDFFFNVENQKKSGYDQNYFDVAHKTLKPYLDAGKVKTFSGTEQLLPGISGTVHPGHTPGSAFYTLESKGEKITFVGDIIHVAAVQFPQPNVTIAYDEDQDGAARVRNAAFAEFVKNKDLIAAPHLPFPGIGYVTKGEREGYAWVPVTYTNRDAK
;
A
#
# COMPACT_ATOMS: atom_id res chain seq x y z
N MET A 1 -114.62 -1.96 -17.35
CA MET A 1 -113.69 -1.53 -18.41
C MET A 1 -112.48 -0.95 -17.68
N PHE A 2 -111.53 -1.79 -17.35
CA PHE A 2 -110.34 -1.40 -16.54
C PHE A 2 -109.08 -1.60 -17.36
N THR A 3 -108.40 -0.51 -17.57
CA THR A 3 -107.16 -0.40 -18.34
C THR A 3 -105.94 -0.67 -17.42
N VAL A 4 -105.23 -1.74 -17.68
CA VAL A 4 -104.00 -2.07 -16.90
C VAL A 4 -102.83 -1.38 -17.57
N LYS A 5 -102.20 -0.48 -16.85
CA LYS A 5 -100.89 0.13 -17.23
C LYS A 5 -99.74 -0.82 -16.87
N LYS A 6 -98.98 -1.22 -17.85
CA LYS A 6 -97.68 -1.93 -17.62
C LYS A 6 -96.60 -0.98 -17.21
N LEU A 7 -96.03 -1.24 -16.07
CA LEU A 7 -94.82 -0.52 -15.53
C LEU A 7 -93.59 -1.24 -16.05
N ALA A 8 -92.75 -0.55 -16.82
CA ALA A 8 -91.48 -1.09 -17.27
C ALA A 8 -90.38 -0.70 -16.21
N ILE A 9 -89.80 -1.73 -15.61
CA ILE A 9 -88.69 -1.58 -14.70
C ILE A 9 -87.40 -1.66 -15.55
N SER A 10 -86.65 -0.53 -15.60
CA SER A 10 -85.35 -0.47 -16.25
C SER A 10 -84.26 -0.75 -15.20
N THR A 11 -83.63 -1.91 -15.35
CA THR A 11 -82.55 -2.31 -14.48
C THR A 11 -81.24 -1.69 -15.03
N LEU A 12 -80.66 -0.68 -14.31
CA LEU A 12 -79.34 -0.15 -14.60
C LEU A 12 -78.27 -1.11 -14.01
N LEU A 13 -77.57 -1.82 -14.90
CA LEU A 13 -76.33 -2.52 -14.49
C LEU A 13 -75.17 -1.51 -14.35
N THR A 14 -74.84 -1.15 -13.14
CA THR A 14 -73.60 -0.42 -12.87
C THR A 14 -72.45 -1.43 -12.84
N GLY A 15 -71.65 -1.52 -13.93
CA GLY A 15 -70.42 -2.29 -13.98
C GLY A 15 -69.31 -1.54 -13.21
N SER A 16 -68.97 -2.01 -12.02
CA SER A 16 -67.80 -1.55 -11.28
C SER A 16 -66.54 -2.10 -11.97
N VAL A 17 -65.82 -1.24 -12.67
CA VAL A 17 -64.46 -1.56 -13.18
C VAL A 17 -63.48 -1.51 -12.00
N LEU A 18 -63.07 -2.67 -11.53
CA LEU A 18 -61.98 -2.80 -10.55
C LEU A 18 -60.64 -2.50 -11.27
N PHE A 19 -60.09 -1.31 -11.04
CA PHE A 19 -58.74 -0.98 -11.43
C PHE A 19 -57.77 -1.69 -10.45
N PHE A 20 -57.16 -2.81 -10.90
CA PHE A 20 -55.99 -3.35 -10.21
C PHE A 20 -54.77 -2.54 -10.66
N PRO A 21 -54.06 -1.86 -9.72
CA PRO A 21 -52.79 -1.24 -10.08
C PRO A 21 -51.82 -2.38 -10.47
N ALA A 22 -51.33 -2.36 -11.71
CA ALA A 22 -50.25 -3.25 -12.12
C ALA A 22 -48.99 -2.89 -11.29
N ILE A 23 -48.67 -3.71 -10.30
CA ILE A 23 -47.39 -3.62 -9.59
C ILE A 23 -46.32 -4.06 -10.59
N HIS A 24 -45.66 -3.07 -11.21
CA HIS A 24 -44.46 -3.34 -11.98
C HIS A 24 -43.39 -3.76 -10.98
N ALA A 25 -43.12 -5.05 -10.86
CA ALA A 25 -41.95 -5.53 -10.18
C ALA A 25 -40.74 -5.00 -10.95
N VAL A 26 -40.09 -3.98 -10.41
CA VAL A 26 -38.75 -3.56 -10.89
C VAL A 26 -37.82 -4.73 -10.60
N ALA A 27 -37.44 -5.44 -11.65
CA ALA A 27 -36.43 -6.47 -11.53
C ALA A 27 -35.17 -5.84 -10.90
N SER A 28 -34.81 -6.28 -9.70
CA SER A 28 -33.58 -5.84 -9.09
C SER A 28 -32.41 -6.24 -9.99
N VAL A 29 -31.63 -5.27 -10.45
CA VAL A 29 -30.38 -5.56 -11.14
C VAL A 29 -29.52 -6.38 -10.16
N PRO A 30 -29.00 -7.56 -10.57
CA PRO A 30 -28.14 -8.33 -9.70
C PRO A 30 -26.97 -7.44 -9.24
N GLN A 31 -26.76 -7.31 -7.93
CA GLN A 31 -25.58 -6.61 -7.42
C GLN A 31 -24.34 -7.40 -7.85
N HIS A 32 -23.60 -6.87 -8.83
CA HIS A 32 -22.30 -7.38 -9.17
C HIS A 32 -21.37 -7.13 -7.99
N VAL A 33 -21.00 -8.18 -7.28
CA VAL A 33 -19.91 -8.12 -6.31
C VAL A 33 -18.62 -8.01 -7.12
N VAL A 34 -18.00 -6.82 -7.10
CA VAL A 34 -16.70 -6.60 -7.75
C VAL A 34 -15.64 -7.31 -6.90
N LYS A 35 -15.09 -8.41 -7.43
CA LYS A 35 -13.93 -9.07 -6.86
C LYS A 35 -12.66 -8.49 -7.49
N GLN A 36 -11.85 -7.80 -6.70
CA GLN A 36 -10.58 -7.28 -7.18
C GLN A 36 -9.59 -8.42 -7.47
N GLN A 37 -8.85 -8.28 -8.57
CA GLN A 37 -7.85 -9.27 -8.97
C GLN A 37 -6.57 -9.07 -8.14
N ALA A 38 -5.96 -10.18 -7.73
CA ALA A 38 -4.56 -10.19 -7.32
C ALA A 38 -3.68 -10.01 -8.56
N GLY A 39 -2.50 -9.39 -8.42
CA GLY A 39 -1.66 -9.23 -9.61
C GLY A 39 -0.32 -8.55 -9.35
N GLY A 40 0.45 -8.56 -10.43
CA GLY A 40 1.76 -7.93 -10.50
C GLY A 40 1.92 -7.10 -11.77
N TYR A 41 2.81 -6.11 -11.73
CA TYR A 41 3.23 -5.30 -12.86
C TYR A 41 4.75 -5.18 -12.90
N SER A 42 5.34 -5.52 -14.05
CA SER A 42 6.80 -5.58 -14.19
C SER A 42 7.34 -4.39 -14.96
N VAL A 43 8.50 -3.88 -14.51
CA VAL A 43 9.32 -2.88 -15.19
C VAL A 43 10.73 -3.40 -15.35
N GLN A 44 11.43 -2.93 -16.36
CA GLN A 44 12.84 -3.25 -16.60
C GLN A 44 13.73 -2.11 -16.09
N VAL A 45 14.83 -2.46 -15.42
CA VAL A 45 15.90 -1.56 -14.97
C VAL A 45 17.22 -2.20 -15.37
N GLY A 46 17.89 -1.63 -16.36
CA GLY A 46 19.05 -2.24 -16.98
C GLY A 46 18.70 -3.61 -17.60
N ASP A 47 19.33 -4.68 -17.10
CA ASP A 47 19.03 -6.06 -17.48
C ASP A 47 18.21 -6.82 -16.43
N ARG A 48 17.59 -6.10 -15.47
CA ARG A 48 16.81 -6.68 -14.39
C ARG A 48 15.33 -6.39 -14.54
N ILE A 49 14.51 -7.35 -14.16
CA ILE A 49 13.05 -7.18 -14.06
C ILE A 49 12.67 -7.01 -12.61
N ILE A 50 11.93 -5.96 -12.34
CA ILE A 50 11.31 -5.67 -11.06
C ILE A 50 9.81 -5.82 -11.21
N THR A 51 9.19 -6.63 -10.36
CA THR A 51 7.73 -6.81 -10.37
C THR A 51 7.14 -6.23 -9.09
N ALA A 52 6.32 -5.21 -9.23
CA ALA A 52 5.45 -4.76 -8.14
C ALA A 52 4.30 -5.76 -7.98
N PHE A 53 4.06 -6.21 -6.75
CA PHE A 53 2.90 -7.00 -6.38
C PHE A 53 2.02 -6.22 -5.42
N THR A 54 0.71 -6.27 -5.62
CA THR A 54 -0.20 -5.69 -4.65
C THR A 54 -0.47 -6.65 -3.49
N ASP A 55 -0.32 -6.15 -2.26
CA ASP A 55 -0.85 -6.80 -1.07
C ASP A 55 -2.32 -6.44 -0.83
N GLY A 56 -2.80 -5.39 -1.50
CA GLY A 56 -4.13 -4.82 -1.38
C GLY A 56 -4.08 -3.34 -1.04
N SER A 57 -5.10 -2.87 -0.33
CA SER A 57 -5.18 -1.48 0.13
C SER A 57 -5.88 -1.39 1.48
N VAL A 58 -5.77 -0.20 2.10
CA VAL A 58 -6.41 0.11 3.38
C VAL A 58 -6.95 1.55 3.36
N PRO A 59 -8.21 1.79 3.82
CA PRO A 59 -8.73 3.14 3.94
C PRO A 59 -8.03 3.87 5.08
N GLN A 60 -7.61 5.12 4.85
CA GLN A 60 -6.94 5.99 5.81
C GLN A 60 -7.71 7.29 6.01
N ASP A 61 -8.07 7.59 7.25
CA ASP A 61 -8.61 8.90 7.64
C ASP A 61 -7.46 9.92 7.80
N LEU A 62 -7.23 10.71 6.77
CA LEU A 62 -6.13 11.65 6.73
C LEU A 62 -6.30 12.81 7.69
N HIS A 63 -7.54 13.18 8.08
CA HIS A 63 -7.78 14.21 9.09
C HIS A 63 -7.26 13.76 10.46
N ALA A 64 -7.41 12.48 10.78
CA ALA A 64 -6.86 11.90 12.01
C ALA A 64 -5.35 11.64 11.93
N LEU A 65 -4.82 11.34 10.74
CA LEU A 65 -3.46 10.83 10.58
C LEU A 65 -2.43 11.90 10.25
N LEU A 66 -2.73 12.86 9.35
CA LEU A 66 -1.75 13.84 8.93
C LEU A 66 -1.42 14.84 10.05
N ARG A 67 -0.18 15.31 10.02
CA ARG A 67 0.37 16.32 10.93
C ARG A 67 0.94 17.47 10.12
N ARG A 68 1.05 18.67 10.74
CA ARG A 68 1.56 19.89 10.10
C ARG A 68 0.73 20.37 8.91
N THR A 69 -0.56 20.03 8.92
CA THR A 69 -1.58 20.46 7.97
C THR A 69 -2.93 20.56 8.69
N THR A 70 -3.94 21.13 8.02
CA THR A 70 -5.32 21.15 8.52
C THR A 70 -6.21 20.24 7.66
N ALA A 71 -7.40 19.89 8.16
CA ALA A 71 -8.39 19.14 7.42
C ALA A 71 -8.79 19.86 6.12
N GLU A 72 -9.03 21.17 6.20
CA GLU A 72 -9.44 21.99 5.06
C GLU A 72 -8.35 22.03 3.96
N ASN A 73 -7.07 22.17 4.35
CA ASN A 73 -5.96 22.13 3.39
C ASN A 73 -5.81 20.74 2.77
N THR A 74 -5.96 19.68 3.59
CA THR A 74 -5.95 18.31 3.11
C THR A 74 -7.04 18.06 2.09
N ASP A 75 -8.29 18.44 2.39
CA ASP A 75 -9.43 18.30 1.48
C ASP A 75 -9.24 19.10 0.18
N ALA A 76 -8.70 20.32 0.28
CA ALA A 76 -8.41 21.14 -0.91
C ALA A 76 -7.35 20.50 -1.83
N LEU A 77 -6.35 19.81 -1.26
CA LEU A 77 -5.33 19.08 -2.03
C LEU A 77 -5.89 17.77 -2.62
N LEU A 78 -6.70 17.04 -1.86
CA LEU A 78 -7.37 15.83 -2.33
C LEU A 78 -8.32 16.13 -3.49
N ALA A 79 -9.13 17.19 -3.37
CA ALA A 79 -10.10 17.59 -4.40
C ALA A 79 -9.43 17.93 -5.75
N LYS A 80 -8.21 18.50 -5.76
CA LYS A 80 -7.43 18.72 -6.99
C LYS A 80 -7.05 17.41 -7.70
N ASN A 81 -7.06 16.31 -6.99
CA ASN A 81 -6.75 14.96 -7.49
C ASN A 81 -8.01 14.08 -7.60
N PHE A 82 -9.20 14.69 -7.53
CA PHE A 82 -10.50 14.00 -7.57
C PHE A 82 -10.65 12.94 -6.46
N GLN A 83 -10.02 13.19 -5.30
CA GLN A 83 -10.07 12.33 -4.13
C GLN A 83 -10.82 13.03 -2.99
N ALA A 84 -11.24 12.26 -2.00
CA ALA A 84 -11.85 12.73 -0.76
C ALA A 84 -11.37 11.87 0.41
N ASN A 85 -11.41 12.43 1.63
CA ASN A 85 -11.12 11.67 2.85
C ASN A 85 -12.32 10.75 3.21
N PRO A 86 -12.12 9.47 3.60
CA PRO A 86 -10.83 8.76 3.67
C PRO A 86 -10.30 8.37 2.28
N VAL A 87 -8.97 8.18 2.16
CA VAL A 87 -8.32 7.71 0.93
C VAL A 87 -7.91 6.25 1.06
N GLU A 88 -7.86 5.54 -0.07
CA GLU A 88 -7.27 4.21 -0.13
C GLU A 88 -5.74 4.32 -0.29
N ALA A 89 -4.99 3.82 0.69
CA ALA A 89 -3.56 3.63 0.59
C ALA A 89 -3.25 2.25 0.02
N SER A 90 -2.50 2.19 -1.08
CA SER A 90 -1.97 0.92 -1.60
C SER A 90 -1.00 0.30 -0.61
N ILE A 91 -0.85 -1.02 -0.66
CA ILE A 91 0.22 -1.75 -0.01
C ILE A 91 0.91 -2.55 -1.11
N ASN A 92 2.05 -2.04 -1.58
CA ASN A 92 2.83 -2.65 -2.64
C ASN A 92 4.08 -3.31 -2.05
N ALA A 93 4.41 -4.51 -2.53
CA ALA A 93 5.68 -5.18 -2.31
C ALA A 93 6.37 -5.39 -3.67
N PHE A 94 7.69 -5.55 -3.67
CA PHE A 94 8.43 -5.61 -4.93
C PHE A 94 9.30 -6.87 -4.98
N TYR A 95 9.26 -7.56 -6.12
CA TYR A 95 10.04 -8.77 -6.36
C TYR A 95 11.14 -8.52 -7.39
N ILE A 96 12.31 -9.09 -7.11
CA ILE A 96 13.49 -9.00 -7.96
C ILE A 96 14.10 -10.40 -8.09
N ALA A 97 14.33 -10.85 -9.31
CA ALA A 97 15.07 -12.09 -9.57
C ALA A 97 16.49 -11.77 -10.02
N LEU A 98 17.48 -12.27 -9.27
CA LEU A 98 18.90 -12.24 -9.62
C LEU A 98 19.45 -13.66 -9.67
N PRO A 99 20.59 -13.91 -10.34
CA PRO A 99 21.24 -15.21 -10.28
C PRO A 99 21.48 -15.68 -8.85
N GLY A 100 20.82 -16.76 -8.43
CA GLY A 100 20.91 -17.31 -7.09
C GLY A 100 20.04 -16.62 -6.02
N HIS A 101 19.31 -15.56 -6.37
CA HIS A 101 18.48 -14.80 -5.42
C HIS A 101 17.08 -14.53 -5.97
N LYS A 102 16.08 -14.82 -5.17
CA LYS A 102 14.68 -14.40 -5.35
C LYS A 102 14.32 -13.50 -4.17
N ILE A 103 14.21 -12.22 -4.42
CA ILE A 103 14.21 -11.16 -3.41
C ILE A 103 12.84 -10.52 -3.34
N LEU A 104 12.33 -10.30 -2.14
CA LEU A 104 11.21 -9.41 -1.88
C LEU A 104 11.69 -8.14 -1.18
N VAL A 105 11.16 -6.99 -1.55
CA VAL A 105 11.21 -5.76 -0.77
C VAL A 105 9.83 -5.56 -0.16
N ASP A 106 9.78 -5.63 1.14
CA ASP A 106 8.61 -5.72 2.01
C ASP A 106 7.72 -6.95 1.76
N THR A 107 6.81 -7.23 2.69
CA THR A 107 6.00 -8.45 2.69
C THR A 107 4.50 -8.19 2.84
N GLY A 108 4.08 -6.93 2.81
CA GLY A 108 2.68 -6.56 3.03
C GLY A 108 2.24 -6.76 4.48
N SER A 109 0.94 -6.63 4.70
CA SER A 109 0.32 -6.67 6.04
C SER A 109 0.06 -8.10 6.57
N GLY A 110 0.10 -9.10 5.70
CA GLY A 110 -0.26 -10.46 6.07
C GLY A 110 -1.66 -10.51 6.71
N GLN A 111 -1.75 -11.04 7.95
CA GLN A 111 -3.01 -11.15 8.68
C GLN A 111 -3.31 -9.94 9.59
N LEU A 112 -2.42 -8.94 9.67
CA LEU A 112 -2.44 -7.95 10.74
C LEU A 112 -3.58 -6.93 10.62
N PHE A 113 -4.03 -6.62 9.42
CA PHE A 113 -5.13 -5.68 9.19
C PHE A 113 -6.52 -6.32 9.15
N GLY A 114 -6.56 -7.65 9.26
CA GLY A 114 -7.80 -8.41 9.21
C GLY A 114 -8.41 -8.54 7.81
N PRO A 115 -9.58 -9.19 7.70
CA PRO A 115 -10.20 -9.48 6.41
C PRO A 115 -10.50 -8.22 5.59
N GLY A 116 -10.19 -8.27 4.30
CA GLY A 116 -10.52 -7.22 3.34
C GLY A 116 -9.57 -6.02 3.32
N LYS A 117 -8.50 -6.04 4.12
CA LYS A 117 -7.51 -4.96 4.19
C LYS A 117 -6.11 -5.53 4.04
N GLY A 118 -5.52 -5.39 2.86
CA GLY A 118 -4.21 -6.00 2.57
C GLY A 118 -4.22 -7.54 2.63
N GLY A 119 -3.06 -8.15 2.89
CA GLY A 119 -2.89 -9.58 3.12
C GLY A 119 -2.97 -10.46 1.89
N ARG A 120 -2.84 -9.88 0.68
CA ARG A 120 -3.00 -10.60 -0.60
C ARG A 120 -1.69 -10.88 -1.32
N LEU A 121 -0.54 -10.56 -0.72
CA LEU A 121 0.75 -10.72 -1.38
C LEU A 121 0.99 -12.15 -1.86
N ILE A 122 0.67 -13.15 -1.04
CA ILE A 122 0.88 -14.57 -1.42
C ILE A 122 0.00 -14.96 -2.62
N GLU A 123 -1.25 -14.47 -2.67
CA GLU A 123 -2.15 -14.66 -3.82
C GLU A 123 -1.55 -13.96 -5.06
N SER A 124 -1.01 -12.74 -4.90
CA SER A 124 -0.39 -11.98 -5.98
C SER A 124 0.88 -12.66 -6.52
N LEU A 125 1.77 -13.14 -5.66
CA LEU A 125 2.95 -13.93 -6.04
C LEU A 125 2.56 -15.18 -6.82
N ALA A 126 1.52 -15.89 -6.37
CA ALA A 126 1.04 -17.11 -7.01
C ALA A 126 0.54 -16.89 -8.45
N THR A 127 0.10 -15.66 -8.81
CA THR A 127 -0.29 -15.33 -10.20
C THR A 127 0.86 -15.48 -11.20
N GLN A 128 2.11 -15.41 -10.71
CA GLN A 128 3.33 -15.62 -11.51
C GLN A 128 4.07 -16.90 -11.13
N GLY A 129 3.41 -17.84 -10.43
CA GLY A 129 3.98 -19.12 -10.03
C GLY A 129 5.07 -19.03 -8.97
N ILE A 130 5.18 -17.90 -8.27
CA ILE A 130 6.16 -17.69 -7.20
C ILE A 130 5.54 -18.17 -5.88
N LYS A 131 6.25 -19.06 -5.19
CA LYS A 131 5.84 -19.59 -3.89
C LYS A 131 6.66 -18.97 -2.76
N PRO A 132 6.12 -18.90 -1.53
CA PRO A 132 6.88 -18.37 -0.39
C PRO A 132 8.23 -19.06 -0.14
N GLU A 133 8.29 -20.38 -0.33
CA GLU A 133 9.51 -21.16 -0.18
C GLU A 133 10.56 -20.88 -1.26
N ASP A 134 10.18 -20.27 -2.36
CA ASP A 134 11.12 -19.85 -3.40
C ASP A 134 11.94 -18.62 -3.02
N ILE A 135 11.43 -17.79 -2.09
CA ILE A 135 12.05 -16.54 -1.68
C ILE A 135 13.30 -16.83 -0.86
N THR A 136 14.42 -16.29 -1.30
CA THR A 136 15.74 -16.47 -0.67
C THR A 136 16.13 -15.30 0.22
N ASP A 137 15.63 -14.11 -0.08
CA ASP A 137 15.99 -12.87 0.61
C ASP A 137 14.76 -11.97 0.75
N VAL A 138 14.60 -11.33 1.90
CA VAL A 138 13.57 -10.33 2.16
C VAL A 138 14.24 -9.07 2.69
N LEU A 139 14.01 -7.95 2.03
CA LEU A 139 14.51 -6.63 2.41
C LEU A 139 13.36 -5.87 3.06
N ILE A 140 13.39 -5.69 4.37
CA ILE A 140 12.35 -4.95 5.11
C ILE A 140 12.76 -3.50 5.21
N THR A 141 11.94 -2.60 4.63
CA THR A 141 12.21 -1.16 4.67
C THR A 141 12.15 -0.62 6.09
N HIS A 142 11.21 -1.12 6.89
CA HIS A 142 11.09 -0.84 8.32
C HIS A 142 10.09 -1.81 9.01
N ALA A 143 10.05 -1.81 10.33
CA ALA A 143 9.37 -2.85 11.11
C ALA A 143 7.88 -2.57 11.39
N HIS A 144 7.15 -1.87 10.50
CA HIS A 144 5.71 -1.68 10.63
C HIS A 144 4.89 -2.84 10.06
N SER A 145 3.60 -2.83 10.38
CA SER A 145 2.67 -3.94 10.16
C SER A 145 2.47 -4.30 8.68
N ASP A 146 2.44 -3.34 7.80
CA ASP A 146 2.18 -3.50 6.37
C ASP A 146 3.43 -3.68 5.52
N HIS A 147 4.60 -3.72 6.16
CA HIS A 147 5.88 -4.05 5.56
C HIS A 147 6.42 -5.39 6.04
N ALA A 148 6.35 -5.64 7.36
CA ALA A 148 6.84 -6.86 7.98
C ALA A 148 5.73 -7.89 8.28
N GLY A 149 4.45 -7.53 8.13
CA GLY A 149 3.32 -8.38 8.55
C GLY A 149 3.24 -9.71 7.84
N GLY A 150 3.56 -9.75 6.55
CA GLY A 150 3.57 -10.97 5.75
C GLY A 150 4.72 -11.93 6.05
N LEU A 151 5.71 -11.54 6.87
CA LEU A 151 6.77 -12.44 7.34
C LEU A 151 6.23 -13.63 8.12
N VAL A 152 5.08 -13.46 8.80
CA VAL A 152 4.54 -14.46 9.72
C VAL A 152 3.06 -14.69 9.46
N LYS A 153 2.66 -15.96 9.47
CA LYS A 153 1.27 -16.40 9.46
C LYS A 153 1.06 -17.41 10.59
N ASP A 154 0.05 -17.19 11.43
CA ASP A 154 -0.29 -18.06 12.57
C ASP A 154 0.93 -18.40 13.47
N GLY A 155 1.80 -17.39 13.69
CA GLY A 155 3.03 -17.54 14.47
C GLY A 155 4.17 -18.27 13.75
N GLN A 156 3.99 -18.70 12.52
CA GLN A 156 5.00 -19.42 11.73
C GLN A 156 5.62 -18.51 10.65
N ARG A 157 6.91 -18.71 10.36
CA ARG A 157 7.60 -18.03 9.29
C ARG A 157 7.02 -18.41 7.93
N VAL A 158 6.64 -17.42 7.12
CA VAL A 158 6.09 -17.63 5.76
C VAL A 158 7.22 -17.93 4.78
N PHE A 159 8.27 -17.12 4.78
CA PHE A 159 9.43 -17.27 3.88
C PHE A 159 10.53 -18.07 4.60
N THR A 160 10.34 -19.37 4.70
CA THR A 160 11.16 -20.24 5.57
C THR A 160 12.63 -20.32 5.18
N HIS A 161 12.95 -20.14 3.88
CA HIS A 161 14.32 -20.17 3.36
C HIS A 161 14.99 -18.80 3.39
N ALA A 162 14.21 -17.72 3.49
CA ALA A 162 14.71 -16.37 3.33
C ALA A 162 15.68 -15.92 4.43
N GLN A 163 16.70 -15.19 4.03
CA GLN A 163 17.44 -14.28 4.87
C GLN A 163 16.71 -12.92 4.88
N VAL A 164 16.39 -12.40 6.06
CA VAL A 164 15.74 -11.08 6.23
C VAL A 164 16.81 -10.03 6.49
N TYR A 165 16.75 -8.91 5.77
CA TYR A 165 17.61 -7.74 5.96
C TYR A 165 16.76 -6.59 6.50
N VAL A 166 17.25 -5.89 7.51
CA VAL A 166 16.57 -4.76 8.15
C VAL A 166 17.58 -3.79 8.72
N GLY A 167 17.26 -2.49 8.74
CA GLY A 167 18.08 -1.48 9.39
C GLY A 167 18.32 -1.81 10.86
N LYS A 168 19.60 -1.87 11.28
CA LYS A 168 19.95 -2.18 12.67
C LYS A 168 19.25 -1.29 13.71
N PRO A 169 19.08 0.04 13.47
CA PRO A 169 18.39 0.88 14.43
C PRO A 169 16.93 0.48 14.70
N ASP A 170 16.23 -0.15 13.77
CA ASP A 170 14.88 -0.68 14.05
C ASP A 170 14.92 -1.86 15.03
N ILE A 171 15.88 -2.78 14.86
CA ILE A 171 16.06 -3.86 15.82
C ILE A 171 16.42 -3.30 17.20
N ASP A 172 17.38 -2.38 17.25
CA ASP A 172 17.80 -1.76 18.52
C ASP A 172 16.65 -1.00 19.19
N PHE A 173 15.76 -0.38 18.42
CA PHE A 173 14.63 0.40 18.92
C PHE A 173 13.48 -0.49 19.38
N PHE A 174 12.94 -1.31 18.50
CA PHE A 174 11.73 -2.09 18.78
C PHE A 174 11.93 -3.27 19.73
N PHE A 175 13.17 -3.78 19.87
CA PHE A 175 13.48 -4.87 20.78
C PHE A 175 14.08 -4.40 22.13
N ASN A 176 14.04 -3.11 22.40
CA ASN A 176 14.47 -2.54 23.67
C ASN A 176 13.29 -2.02 24.49
N VAL A 177 13.00 -2.68 25.62
CA VAL A 177 11.89 -2.35 26.53
C VAL A 177 11.95 -0.92 27.06
N GLU A 178 13.14 -0.33 27.20
CA GLU A 178 13.30 1.06 27.66
C GLU A 178 12.85 2.07 26.57
N ASN A 179 13.10 1.78 25.31
CA ASN A 179 12.63 2.62 24.19
C ASN A 179 11.10 2.64 24.12
N GLN A 180 10.46 1.49 24.33
CA GLN A 180 9.02 1.36 24.40
C GLN A 180 8.42 2.30 25.45
N LYS A 181 9.03 2.39 26.64
CA LYS A 181 8.57 3.25 27.74
C LYS A 181 8.84 4.74 27.51
N LYS A 182 9.91 5.08 26.81
CA LYS A 182 10.43 6.46 26.71
C LYS A 182 9.97 7.19 25.47
N SER A 183 9.77 6.49 24.34
CA SER A 183 9.46 7.12 23.06
C SER A 183 8.06 7.74 22.99
N GLY A 184 7.11 7.25 23.81
CA GLY A 184 5.70 7.58 23.65
C GLY A 184 5.05 7.00 22.40
N TYR A 185 5.79 6.20 21.63
CA TYR A 185 5.30 5.52 20.45
C TYR A 185 4.36 4.37 20.85
N ASP A 186 3.31 4.13 20.07
CA ASP A 186 2.27 3.17 20.44
C ASP A 186 2.85 1.77 20.64
N GLN A 187 2.44 1.13 21.73
CA GLN A 187 2.83 -0.24 22.10
C GLN A 187 2.65 -1.23 20.94
N ASN A 188 1.61 -1.06 20.16
CA ASN A 188 1.29 -1.97 19.06
C ASN A 188 2.42 -2.07 18.03
N TYR A 189 3.20 -1.02 17.79
CA TYR A 189 4.34 -1.08 16.87
C TYR A 189 5.44 -2.02 17.39
N PHE A 190 5.71 -1.99 18.70
CA PHE A 190 6.65 -2.91 19.34
C PHE A 190 6.15 -4.36 19.29
N ASP A 191 4.87 -4.57 19.60
CA ASP A 191 4.25 -5.89 19.56
C ASP A 191 4.29 -6.49 18.13
N VAL A 192 4.03 -5.68 17.13
CA VAL A 192 4.11 -6.07 15.72
C VAL A 192 5.54 -6.44 15.33
N ALA A 193 6.53 -5.62 15.64
CA ALA A 193 7.93 -5.90 15.34
C ALA A 193 8.37 -7.21 16.01
N HIS A 194 8.01 -7.43 17.27
CA HIS A 194 8.25 -8.69 17.97
C HIS A 194 7.56 -9.88 17.29
N LYS A 195 6.28 -9.74 16.96
CA LYS A 195 5.50 -10.81 16.33
C LYS A 195 6.08 -11.23 14.98
N THR A 196 6.56 -10.27 14.19
CA THR A 196 6.96 -10.50 12.79
C THR A 196 8.45 -10.85 12.65
N LEU A 197 9.35 -10.15 13.36
CA LEU A 197 10.80 -10.32 13.21
C LEU A 197 11.39 -11.33 14.18
N LYS A 198 10.82 -11.50 15.40
CA LYS A 198 11.39 -12.43 16.39
C LYS A 198 11.51 -13.87 15.89
N PRO A 199 10.55 -14.48 15.17
CA PRO A 199 10.71 -15.83 14.65
C PRO A 199 11.90 -16.00 13.69
N TYR A 200 12.28 -14.92 12.98
CA TYR A 200 13.47 -14.91 12.12
C TYR A 200 14.75 -14.64 12.91
N LEU A 201 14.71 -13.77 13.92
CA LEU A 201 15.84 -13.55 14.85
C LEU A 201 16.20 -14.84 15.58
N ASP A 202 15.21 -15.53 16.15
CA ASP A 202 15.40 -16.80 16.88
C ASP A 202 15.96 -17.92 15.99
N ALA A 203 15.66 -17.87 14.68
CA ALA A 203 16.18 -18.80 13.69
C ALA A 203 17.56 -18.40 13.11
N GLY A 204 18.15 -17.28 13.55
CA GLY A 204 19.40 -16.75 12.99
C GLY A 204 19.28 -16.30 11.52
N LYS A 205 18.07 -15.89 11.11
CA LYS A 205 17.72 -15.53 9.75
C LYS A 205 17.56 -14.01 9.55
N VAL A 206 18.05 -13.18 10.46
CA VAL A 206 18.08 -11.72 10.31
C VAL A 206 19.51 -11.24 10.16
N LYS A 207 19.76 -10.42 9.15
CA LYS A 207 20.96 -9.61 8.98
C LYS A 207 20.60 -8.14 9.13
N THR A 208 21.33 -7.47 9.98
CA THR A 208 21.15 -6.04 10.19
C THR A 208 22.28 -5.25 9.52
N PHE A 209 21.99 -4.02 9.11
CA PHE A 209 22.98 -3.11 8.53
C PHE A 209 22.80 -1.70 9.11
N SER A 210 23.84 -0.88 8.99
CA SER A 210 23.86 0.52 9.44
C SER A 210 24.51 1.40 8.37
N GLY A 211 24.05 2.66 8.28
CA GLY A 211 24.54 3.55 7.23
C GLY A 211 24.22 3.01 5.84
N THR A 212 25.20 2.97 4.95
CA THR A 212 25.08 2.42 3.59
C THR A 212 25.93 1.17 3.44
N GLU A 213 25.33 0.05 3.07
CA GLU A 213 26.02 -1.23 2.88
C GLU A 213 25.55 -1.92 1.60
N GLN A 214 26.48 -2.61 0.92
CA GLN A 214 26.17 -3.54 -0.16
C GLN A 214 25.65 -4.84 0.45
N LEU A 215 24.39 -5.18 0.20
CA LEU A 215 23.72 -6.32 0.83
C LEU A 215 23.69 -7.56 -0.05
N LEU A 216 23.39 -7.37 -1.33
CA LEU A 216 23.28 -8.40 -2.35
C LEU A 216 23.90 -7.89 -3.65
N PRO A 217 24.19 -8.76 -4.65
CA PRO A 217 24.77 -8.32 -5.91
C PRO A 217 23.94 -7.23 -6.60
N GLY A 218 24.49 -6.01 -6.70
CA GLY A 218 23.81 -4.84 -7.31
C GLY A 218 22.76 -4.20 -6.39
N ILE A 219 22.57 -4.65 -5.14
CA ILE A 219 21.60 -4.06 -4.21
C ILE A 219 22.32 -3.54 -2.96
N SER A 220 22.19 -2.27 -2.71
CA SER A 220 22.61 -1.60 -1.46
C SER A 220 21.40 -1.25 -0.59
N GLY A 221 21.62 -1.21 0.73
CA GLY A 221 20.68 -0.66 1.72
C GLY A 221 21.30 0.57 2.37
N THR A 222 20.50 1.62 2.56
CA THR A 222 20.91 2.85 3.25
C THR A 222 19.88 3.21 4.31
N VAL A 223 20.31 3.39 5.55
CA VAL A 223 19.42 3.79 6.65
C VAL A 223 19.12 5.30 6.56
N HIS A 224 17.84 5.65 6.59
CA HIS A 224 17.30 7.00 6.56
C HIS A 224 16.34 7.21 7.75
N PRO A 225 16.83 7.52 8.94
CA PRO A 225 16.01 7.61 10.15
C PRO A 225 15.01 8.76 10.08
N GLY A 226 13.81 8.51 10.58
CA GLY A 226 12.72 9.50 10.63
C GLY A 226 11.37 8.83 10.80
N HIS A 227 10.88 8.14 9.78
CA HIS A 227 9.64 7.36 9.87
C HIS A 227 9.76 6.28 10.95
N THR A 228 10.82 5.48 10.90
CA THR A 228 11.34 4.73 12.05
C THR A 228 12.85 5.00 12.18
N PRO A 229 13.47 4.65 13.32
CA PRO A 229 14.91 4.84 13.48
C PRO A 229 15.77 4.07 12.48
N GLY A 230 15.29 2.92 12.01
CA GLY A 230 15.97 2.06 11.04
C GLY A 230 15.36 2.04 9.66
N SER A 231 14.43 2.95 9.36
CA SER A 231 13.87 3.09 8.01
C SER A 231 14.96 3.13 6.96
N ALA A 232 14.84 2.32 5.91
CA ALA A 232 15.89 2.13 4.93
C ALA A 232 15.37 2.25 3.51
N PHE A 233 16.22 2.80 2.63
CA PHE A 233 16.06 2.68 1.18
C PHE A 233 16.90 1.51 0.70
N TYR A 234 16.35 0.76 -0.25
CA TYR A 234 17.11 -0.24 -1.00
C TYR A 234 17.25 0.22 -2.44
N THR A 235 18.47 0.21 -2.96
CA THR A 235 18.74 0.63 -4.34
C THR A 235 19.29 -0.53 -5.13
N LEU A 236 18.61 -0.88 -6.23
CA LEU A 236 19.13 -1.82 -7.24
C LEU A 236 19.77 -1.01 -8.38
N GLU A 237 21.00 -1.36 -8.72
CA GLU A 237 21.71 -0.81 -9.86
C GLU A 237 22.01 -1.90 -10.90
N SER A 238 21.74 -1.62 -12.16
CA SER A 238 22.01 -2.53 -13.28
C SER A 238 22.27 -1.75 -14.56
N LYS A 239 23.42 -2.00 -15.18
CA LYS A 239 23.82 -1.40 -16.48
C LYS A 239 23.73 0.14 -16.52
N GLY A 240 23.99 0.80 -15.42
CA GLY A 240 23.93 2.27 -15.31
C GLY A 240 22.52 2.83 -15.05
N GLU A 241 21.52 1.98 -14.95
CA GLU A 241 20.18 2.34 -14.51
C GLU A 241 19.97 1.93 -13.05
N LYS A 242 19.09 2.66 -12.32
CA LYS A 242 18.77 2.33 -10.93
C LYS A 242 17.30 2.53 -10.60
N ILE A 243 16.84 1.79 -9.60
CA ILE A 243 15.58 1.98 -8.92
C ILE A 243 15.80 1.98 -7.42
N THR A 244 15.15 2.90 -6.71
CA THR A 244 15.21 2.99 -5.24
C THR A 244 13.85 2.68 -4.63
N PHE A 245 13.80 1.69 -3.76
CA PHE A 245 12.65 1.33 -2.93
C PHE A 245 12.71 2.18 -1.67
N VAL A 246 11.75 3.09 -1.52
CA VAL A 246 11.88 4.23 -0.60
C VAL A 246 11.14 4.05 0.73
N GLY A 247 10.46 2.90 0.93
CA GLY A 247 9.63 2.71 2.13
C GLY A 247 8.65 3.87 2.34
N ASP A 248 8.46 4.25 3.58
CA ASP A 248 7.41 5.18 4.00
C ASP A 248 7.87 6.65 4.10
N ILE A 249 8.70 7.08 3.15
CA ILE A 249 8.92 8.53 3.04
C ILE A 249 7.69 9.27 2.51
N ILE A 250 6.72 8.55 1.93
CA ILE A 250 5.49 9.10 1.38
C ILE A 250 4.32 8.11 1.52
N HIS A 251 3.17 8.62 1.99
CA HIS A 251 1.93 7.86 2.14
C HIS A 251 0.83 8.41 1.22
N VAL A 252 0.77 9.72 1.01
CA VAL A 252 -0.32 10.39 0.31
C VAL A 252 0.22 11.31 -0.78
N ALA A 253 0.21 10.83 -2.02
CA ALA A 253 0.75 11.56 -3.16
C ALA A 253 0.15 12.96 -3.31
N ALA A 254 -1.18 13.08 -3.22
CA ALA A 254 -1.92 14.33 -3.38
C ALA A 254 -1.54 15.43 -2.37
N VAL A 255 -1.01 15.03 -1.20
CA VAL A 255 -0.67 15.97 -0.10
C VAL A 255 0.83 16.14 0.05
N GLN A 256 1.58 15.02 0.17
CA GLN A 256 2.98 15.08 0.58
C GLN A 256 3.96 15.41 -0.56
N PHE A 257 3.57 15.23 -1.83
CA PHE A 257 4.39 15.79 -2.91
C PHE A 257 4.32 17.32 -2.97
N PRO A 258 3.15 17.97 -3.05
CA PRO A 258 3.09 19.43 -3.05
C PRO A 258 3.53 20.05 -1.71
N GLN A 259 3.36 19.34 -0.60
CA GLN A 259 3.72 19.83 0.74
C GLN A 259 4.58 18.81 1.51
N PRO A 260 5.87 18.65 1.18
CA PRO A 260 6.71 17.58 1.71
C PRO A 260 7.00 17.69 3.22
N ASN A 261 6.68 18.82 3.85
CA ASN A 261 6.76 19.01 5.30
C ASN A 261 5.56 18.42 6.06
N VAL A 262 4.49 18.04 5.36
CA VAL A 262 3.36 17.32 5.98
C VAL A 262 3.82 15.93 6.36
N THR A 263 3.69 15.60 7.65
CA THR A 263 4.08 14.32 8.25
C THR A 263 2.84 13.50 8.60
N ILE A 264 3.03 12.30 9.10
CA ILE A 264 1.93 11.41 9.47
C ILE A 264 2.11 10.89 10.90
N ALA A 265 1.04 10.49 11.54
CA ALA A 265 1.05 9.98 12.91
C ALA A 265 1.97 8.77 13.13
N TYR A 266 2.29 8.07 12.05
CA TYR A 266 3.17 6.90 12.04
C TYR A 266 4.67 7.25 12.08
N ASP A 267 5.04 8.51 11.81
CA ASP A 267 6.43 8.95 11.88
C ASP A 267 6.88 9.04 13.35
N GLU A 268 7.87 8.24 13.73
CA GLU A 268 8.44 8.24 15.09
C GLU A 268 9.16 9.58 15.37
N ASP A 269 10.01 10.04 14.44
CA ASP A 269 10.60 11.38 14.43
C ASP A 269 9.99 12.21 13.29
N GLN A 270 9.02 13.06 13.63
CA GLN A 270 8.30 13.91 12.66
C GLN A 270 9.25 14.88 11.93
N ASP A 271 10.26 15.41 12.60
CA ASP A 271 11.25 16.30 11.99
C ASP A 271 12.22 15.53 11.09
N GLY A 272 12.64 14.36 11.53
CA GLY A 272 13.47 13.44 10.77
C GLY A 272 12.79 13.01 9.48
N ALA A 273 11.55 12.57 9.56
CA ALA A 273 10.74 12.14 8.40
C ALA A 273 10.59 13.27 7.37
N ALA A 274 10.27 14.49 7.82
CA ALA A 274 10.19 15.65 6.92
C ALA A 274 11.56 16.00 6.28
N ARG A 275 12.64 15.96 7.04
CA ARG A 275 14.00 16.21 6.52
C ARG A 275 14.41 15.19 5.47
N VAL A 276 14.21 13.89 5.76
CA VAL A 276 14.54 12.80 4.83
C VAL A 276 13.72 12.93 3.55
N ARG A 277 12.41 13.17 3.65
CA ARG A 277 11.52 13.34 2.49
C ARG A 277 11.97 14.49 1.59
N ASN A 278 12.23 15.67 2.17
CA ASN A 278 12.69 16.84 1.41
C ASN A 278 14.02 16.58 0.69
N ALA A 279 15.00 16.00 1.40
CA ALA A 279 16.29 15.67 0.83
C ALA A 279 16.18 14.64 -0.31
N ALA A 280 15.41 13.55 -0.08
CA ALA A 280 15.23 12.49 -1.05
C ALA A 280 14.50 12.99 -2.31
N PHE A 281 13.42 13.76 -2.17
CA PHE A 281 12.71 14.30 -3.33
C PHE A 281 13.58 15.25 -4.15
N ALA A 282 14.39 16.09 -3.51
CA ALA A 282 15.33 16.97 -4.21
C ALA A 282 16.37 16.17 -5.00
N GLU A 283 16.89 15.08 -4.43
CA GLU A 283 17.84 14.18 -5.06
C GLU A 283 17.20 13.43 -6.25
N PHE A 284 16.02 12.84 -6.07
CA PHE A 284 15.32 12.10 -7.13
C PHE A 284 15.01 13.00 -8.33
N VAL A 285 14.58 14.25 -8.10
CA VAL A 285 14.37 15.22 -9.19
C VAL A 285 15.68 15.54 -9.91
N LYS A 286 16.77 15.79 -9.16
CA LYS A 286 18.08 16.13 -9.71
C LYS A 286 18.63 15.02 -10.59
N ASN A 287 18.53 13.79 -10.11
CA ASN A 287 19.12 12.62 -10.75
C ASN A 287 18.16 11.95 -11.76
N LYS A 288 16.86 12.30 -11.75
CA LYS A 288 15.78 11.62 -12.47
C LYS A 288 15.67 10.15 -12.09
N ASP A 289 15.76 9.87 -10.79
CA ASP A 289 15.77 8.53 -10.26
C ASP A 289 14.39 7.88 -10.38
N LEU A 290 14.34 6.64 -10.82
CA LEU A 290 13.15 5.79 -10.70
C LEU A 290 13.01 5.35 -9.25
N ILE A 291 11.83 5.52 -8.68
CA ILE A 291 11.52 5.08 -7.32
C ILE A 291 10.36 4.10 -7.29
N ALA A 292 10.34 3.28 -6.24
CA ALA A 292 9.26 2.37 -5.92
C ALA A 292 8.80 2.61 -4.47
N ALA A 293 7.52 2.89 -4.28
CA ALA A 293 6.94 3.24 -2.98
C ALA A 293 5.73 2.38 -2.63
N PRO A 294 5.64 1.87 -1.39
CA PRO A 294 4.57 0.95 -0.98
C PRO A 294 3.18 1.56 -1.04
N HIS A 295 3.03 2.85 -0.67
CA HIS A 295 1.73 3.49 -0.50
C HIS A 295 1.27 4.35 -1.67
N LEU A 296 2.09 4.49 -2.71
CA LEU A 296 1.63 5.12 -3.94
C LEU A 296 0.70 4.18 -4.73
N PRO A 297 -0.27 4.72 -5.50
CA PRO A 297 -1.17 3.90 -6.29
C PRO A 297 -0.42 2.83 -7.10
N PHE A 298 -0.90 1.58 -7.03
CA PHE A 298 -0.28 0.47 -7.76
C PHE A 298 0.02 0.82 -9.24
N PRO A 299 1.20 0.53 -9.78
CA PRO A 299 2.26 -0.33 -9.22
C PRO A 299 3.23 0.36 -8.24
N GLY A 300 2.99 1.62 -7.87
CA GLY A 300 3.83 2.37 -6.94
C GLY A 300 5.21 2.77 -7.50
N ILE A 301 5.44 2.61 -8.81
CA ILE A 301 6.71 2.86 -9.48
C ILE A 301 6.60 4.10 -10.38
N GLY A 302 7.59 4.99 -10.34
CA GLY A 302 7.59 6.21 -11.13
C GLY A 302 8.70 7.19 -10.75
N TYR A 303 8.50 8.44 -11.10
CA TYR A 303 9.46 9.52 -10.93
C TYR A 303 8.89 10.65 -10.08
N VAL A 304 9.77 11.34 -9.37
CA VAL A 304 9.45 12.61 -8.71
C VAL A 304 9.90 13.74 -9.63
N THR A 305 9.03 14.72 -9.84
CA THR A 305 9.36 15.95 -10.57
C THR A 305 9.04 17.17 -9.73
N LYS A 306 9.52 18.34 -10.14
CA LYS A 306 9.11 19.58 -9.49
C LYS A 306 7.64 19.86 -9.76
N GLY A 307 6.91 20.33 -8.75
CA GLY A 307 5.56 20.82 -8.89
C GLY A 307 5.50 22.09 -9.76
N GLU A 308 4.32 22.42 -10.30
CA GLU A 308 4.15 23.59 -11.17
C GLU A 308 4.43 24.93 -10.47
N ARG A 309 4.17 25.03 -9.19
CA ARG A 309 4.38 26.25 -8.37
C ARG A 309 5.38 26.00 -7.26
N GLU A 310 5.07 25.06 -6.38
CA GLU A 310 5.86 24.70 -5.21
C GLU A 310 5.85 23.19 -5.03
N GLY A 311 6.79 22.68 -4.22
CA GLY A 311 6.88 21.25 -3.90
C GLY A 311 7.25 20.40 -5.09
N TYR A 312 6.62 19.22 -5.13
CA TYR A 312 6.91 18.17 -6.09
C TYR A 312 5.62 17.59 -6.68
N ALA A 313 5.77 16.73 -7.67
CA ALA A 313 4.67 15.99 -8.29
C ALA A 313 5.13 14.55 -8.60
N TRP A 314 4.17 13.64 -8.64
CA TRP A 314 4.36 12.24 -9.01
C TRP A 314 4.10 12.01 -10.49
N VAL A 315 5.01 11.30 -11.14
CA VAL A 315 4.87 10.84 -12.53
C VAL A 315 4.98 9.32 -12.55
N PRO A 316 3.86 8.59 -12.55
CA PRO A 316 3.90 7.13 -12.59
C PRO A 316 4.53 6.64 -13.90
N VAL A 317 5.12 5.44 -13.88
CA VAL A 317 5.54 4.76 -15.11
C VAL A 317 4.36 4.58 -16.05
N THR A 318 4.62 4.70 -17.36
CA THR A 318 3.57 4.46 -18.36
C THR A 318 3.19 2.99 -18.35
N TYR A 319 1.88 2.72 -18.19
CA TYR A 319 1.36 1.36 -18.30
C TYR A 319 1.59 0.79 -19.70
N THR A 320 2.23 -0.36 -19.75
CA THR A 320 2.49 -1.08 -21.01
C THR A 320 2.00 -2.52 -20.86
N ASN A 321 1.05 -2.93 -21.70
CA ASN A 321 0.53 -4.29 -21.74
C ASN A 321 0.99 -5.01 -23.02
N ARG A 322 2.25 -5.32 -23.06
CA ARG A 322 2.90 -6.12 -24.14
C ARG A 322 4.12 -6.78 -23.57
N ASP A 323 4.44 -7.97 -24.06
CA ASP A 323 5.67 -8.66 -23.68
C ASP A 323 6.88 -7.82 -24.10
N ALA A 324 7.90 -7.78 -23.25
CA ALA A 324 9.19 -7.24 -23.61
C ALA A 324 9.78 -8.09 -24.73
N LYS A 325 10.33 -7.43 -25.76
CA LYS A 325 10.98 -8.13 -26.87
C LYS A 325 12.38 -8.54 -26.46
#